data_3cccae73f4bd9d7f598daeb3a013f37e
#
_entry.id   3cccae73f4bd9d7f598daeb3a013f37e
#
_cell.length_a   1.000
_cell.length_b   1.000
_cell.length_c   1.000
_cell.angle_alpha   90.00
_cell.angle_beta   90.00
_cell.angle_gamma   90.00
#
_symmetry.space_group_name_H-M   'P 1'
#
loop_
_entity.id
_entity.type
_entity.pdbx_description
1 polymer ?
#
loop_
_entity_poly.entity_id
_entity_poly.type
_entity_poly.pdbx_seq_one_letter_code
_entity_poly.pdbx_strand_id
1 'polypeptide(L)'
;MVDRELARSPMSAGIARQLVNEHTAMLGTQQRDDAALLVSELVNTALLHGIGAIRLRIDVEPDGVRVEVSDQGNVAVAPNPTPGAHGGWGLRIVDQLADDWGVLDGSTRVWFRLTRSRD
;
A
#
# COMPACT_ATOMS: atom_id res chain seq x y z
N MET A 1 0.37 -14.33 7.14
CA MET A 1 0.79 -13.45 6.03
C MET A 1 -0.05 -13.70 4.80
N VAL A 2 -0.47 -12.63 4.13
CA VAL A 2 -1.11 -12.72 2.83
C VAL A 2 -0.08 -12.35 1.77
N ASP A 3 -0.05 -13.11 0.68
CA ASP A 3 0.79 -12.83 -0.48
C ASP A 3 -0.04 -13.17 -1.70
N ARG A 4 -0.55 -12.18 -2.39
CA ARG A 4 -1.54 -12.35 -3.45
C ARG A 4 -1.14 -11.58 -4.70
N GLU A 5 -1.22 -12.25 -5.84
CA GLU A 5 -1.08 -11.57 -7.13
C GLU A 5 -2.45 -11.04 -7.57
N LEU A 6 -2.49 -9.79 -8.00
CA LEU A 6 -3.71 -9.14 -8.47
C LEU A 6 -3.58 -8.82 -9.95
N ALA A 7 -4.69 -8.93 -10.65
CA ALA A 7 -4.74 -8.57 -12.08
C ALA A 7 -4.49 -7.07 -12.27
N ARG A 8 -4.00 -6.72 -13.42
CA ARG A 8 -3.87 -5.33 -13.85
C ARG A 8 -5.23 -4.81 -14.29
N SER A 9 -6.07 -4.50 -13.34
CA SER A 9 -7.46 -4.12 -13.54
C SER A 9 -7.87 -3.04 -12.54
N PRO A 10 -8.74 -2.10 -12.93
CA PRO A 10 -9.27 -1.12 -11.98
C PRO A 10 -9.99 -1.74 -10.78
N MET A 11 -10.47 -2.97 -10.92
CA MET A 11 -11.13 -3.69 -9.82
C MET A 11 -10.16 -4.15 -8.73
N SER A 12 -8.88 -4.21 -9.03
CA SER A 12 -7.87 -4.73 -8.10
C SER A 12 -7.72 -3.86 -6.85
N ALA A 13 -7.93 -2.56 -6.95
CA ALA A 13 -7.91 -1.69 -5.78
C ALA A 13 -8.99 -2.09 -4.77
N GLY A 14 -10.20 -2.41 -5.24
CA GLY A 14 -11.28 -2.87 -4.38
C GLY A 14 -10.99 -4.21 -3.73
N ILE A 15 -10.39 -5.13 -4.48
CA ILE A 15 -9.98 -6.44 -3.94
C ILE A 15 -8.92 -6.24 -2.86
N ALA A 16 -7.95 -5.36 -3.10
CA ALA A 16 -6.91 -5.06 -2.13
C ALA A 16 -7.49 -4.47 -0.84
N ARG A 17 -8.45 -3.54 -0.96
CA ARG A 17 -9.13 -2.96 0.21
C ARG A 17 -9.83 -4.03 1.04
N GLN A 18 -10.51 -4.96 0.37
CA GLN A 18 -11.20 -6.03 1.05
C GLN A 18 -10.24 -6.94 1.81
N LEU A 19 -9.13 -7.32 1.18
CA LEU A 19 -8.11 -8.15 1.82
C LEU A 19 -7.49 -7.46 3.03
N VAL A 20 -7.17 -6.18 2.90
CA VAL A 20 -6.64 -5.40 4.01
C VAL A 20 -7.67 -5.32 5.16
N ASN A 21 -8.93 -5.08 4.83
CA ASN A 21 -9.99 -5.02 5.83
C ASN A 21 -10.12 -6.32 6.63
N GLU A 22 -9.98 -7.46 5.96
CA GLU A 22 -10.06 -8.77 6.60
C GLU A 22 -8.91 -9.04 7.56
N HIS A 23 -7.79 -8.33 7.43
CA HIS A 23 -6.58 -8.58 8.20
C HIS A 23 -6.19 -7.44 9.14
N THR A 24 -7.08 -6.47 9.33
CA THR A 24 -6.79 -5.30 10.18
C THR A 24 -7.76 -5.16 11.36
N ALA A 25 -8.38 -6.27 11.79
CA ALA A 25 -9.35 -6.25 12.87
C ALA A 25 -8.78 -5.70 14.19
N MET A 26 -7.45 -5.82 14.40
CA MET A 26 -6.80 -5.30 15.60
C MET A 26 -6.64 -3.79 15.60
N LEU A 27 -6.81 -3.13 14.46
CA LEU A 27 -6.71 -1.68 14.37
C LEU A 27 -8.03 -1.02 14.75
N GLY A 28 -7.99 0.22 15.20
CA GLY A 28 -9.19 1.02 15.40
C GLY A 28 -9.87 1.36 14.07
N THR A 29 -11.10 1.81 14.14
CA THR A 29 -11.92 2.08 12.94
C THR A 29 -11.23 3.06 11.99
N GLN A 30 -10.70 4.17 12.52
CA GLN A 30 -10.01 5.15 11.71
C GLN A 30 -8.78 4.57 11.03
N GLN A 31 -7.99 3.77 11.76
CA GLN A 31 -6.80 3.15 11.20
C GLN A 31 -7.14 2.12 10.12
N ARG A 32 -8.25 1.41 10.26
CA ARG A 32 -8.72 0.48 9.24
C ARG A 32 -9.12 1.22 7.96
N ASP A 33 -9.79 2.36 8.11
CA ASP A 33 -10.14 3.21 6.98
C ASP A 33 -8.88 3.77 6.31
N ASP A 34 -7.91 4.19 7.09
CA ASP A 34 -6.63 4.67 6.58
C ASP A 34 -5.90 3.56 5.83
N ALA A 35 -5.86 2.35 6.37
CA ALA A 35 -5.22 1.21 5.71
C ALA A 35 -5.86 0.92 4.35
N ALA A 36 -7.18 0.93 4.30
CA ALA A 36 -7.93 0.72 3.06
C ALA A 36 -7.63 1.80 2.02
N LEU A 37 -7.58 3.05 2.45
CA LEU A 37 -7.24 4.17 1.57
C LEU A 37 -5.81 4.03 1.05
N LEU A 38 -4.86 3.75 1.93
CA LEU A 38 -3.45 3.65 1.56
C LEU A 38 -3.20 2.53 0.56
N VAL A 39 -3.77 1.34 0.77
CA VAL A 39 -3.58 0.23 -0.16
C VAL A 39 -4.22 0.54 -1.51
N SER A 40 -5.38 1.20 -1.53
CA SER A 40 -6.02 1.65 -2.76
C SER A 40 -5.12 2.57 -3.56
N GLU A 41 -4.51 3.54 -2.89
CA GLU A 41 -3.63 4.51 -3.54
C GLU A 41 -2.38 3.84 -4.12
N LEU A 42 -1.80 2.90 -3.39
CA LEU A 42 -0.64 2.16 -3.89
C LEU A 42 -0.97 1.29 -5.09
N VAL A 43 -2.12 0.61 -5.06
CA VAL A 43 -2.57 -0.21 -6.19
C VAL A 43 -2.87 0.68 -7.40
N ASN A 44 -3.54 1.80 -7.21
CA ASN A 44 -3.82 2.73 -8.29
C ASN A 44 -2.54 3.30 -8.91
N THR A 45 -1.55 3.61 -8.09
CA THR A 45 -0.25 4.08 -8.57
C THR A 45 0.43 3.00 -9.41
N ALA A 46 0.39 1.74 -8.96
CA ALA A 46 0.94 0.63 -9.72
C ALA A 46 0.20 0.42 -11.04
N LEU A 47 -1.12 0.61 -11.06
CA LEU A 47 -1.92 0.52 -12.29
C LEU A 47 -1.56 1.60 -13.29
N LEU A 48 -1.31 2.83 -12.82
CA LEU A 48 -1.01 3.97 -13.70
C LEU A 48 0.42 3.93 -14.23
N HIS A 49 1.37 3.53 -13.41
CA HIS A 49 2.79 3.71 -13.70
C HIS A 49 3.59 2.41 -13.74
N GLY A 50 3.01 1.31 -13.28
CA GLY A 50 3.70 0.03 -13.22
C GLY A 50 3.49 -0.81 -14.46
N ILE A 51 4.03 -2.03 -14.42
CA ILE A 51 3.99 -3.00 -15.51
C ILE A 51 3.61 -4.36 -14.94
N GLY A 52 2.76 -5.08 -15.65
CA GLY A 52 2.45 -6.48 -15.33
C GLY A 52 1.59 -6.65 -14.10
N ALA A 53 1.64 -7.84 -13.52
CA ALA A 53 0.84 -8.18 -12.37
C ALA A 53 1.24 -7.36 -11.14
N ILE A 54 0.25 -7.07 -10.30
CA ILE A 54 0.44 -6.35 -9.05
C ILE A 54 0.49 -7.38 -7.94
N ARG A 55 1.45 -7.25 -7.03
CA ARG A 55 1.58 -8.16 -5.90
C ARG A 55 1.28 -7.42 -4.61
N LEU A 56 0.42 -8.01 -3.80
CA LEU A 56 0.01 -7.47 -2.51
C LEU A 56 0.48 -8.41 -1.41
N ARG A 57 1.18 -7.87 -0.42
CA ARG A 57 1.58 -8.60 0.78
C ARG A 57 1.05 -7.89 2.00
N ILE A 58 0.46 -8.66 2.91
CA ILE A 58 -0.06 -8.15 4.18
C ILE A 58 0.53 -9.00 5.29
N ASP A 59 1.31 -8.37 6.18
CA ASP A 59 1.86 -9.02 7.36
C ASP A 59 1.20 -8.44 8.60
N VAL A 60 0.49 -9.30 9.34
CA VAL A 60 -0.07 -8.92 10.63
C VAL A 60 1.02 -9.06 11.67
N GLU A 61 1.28 -7.98 12.38
CA GLU A 61 2.30 -7.90 13.41
C GLU A 61 1.64 -7.85 14.80
N PRO A 62 2.37 -8.13 15.90
CA PRO A 62 1.75 -8.11 17.24
C PRO A 62 1.07 -6.80 17.59
N ASP A 63 1.57 -5.68 17.07
CA ASP A 63 1.07 -4.36 17.40
C ASP A 63 0.60 -3.57 16.17
N GLY A 64 0.39 -4.23 15.04
CA GLY A 64 -0.03 -3.51 13.84
C GLY A 64 -0.07 -4.35 12.60
N VAL A 65 0.05 -3.69 11.46
CA VAL A 65 0.03 -4.34 10.16
C VAL A 65 1.03 -3.65 9.22
N ARG A 66 1.70 -4.47 8.41
CA ARG A 66 2.56 -3.98 7.34
C ARG A 66 1.99 -4.43 6.00
N VAL A 67 1.84 -3.50 5.07
CA VAL A 67 1.29 -3.77 3.75
C VAL A 67 2.32 -3.35 2.70
N GLU A 68 2.52 -4.20 1.69
CA GLU A 68 3.45 -3.94 0.61
C GLU A 68 2.76 -4.17 -0.73
N VAL A 69 2.96 -3.25 -1.65
CA VAL A 69 2.46 -3.36 -3.03
C VAL A 69 3.64 -3.22 -3.98
N SER A 70 3.71 -4.10 -4.96
CA SER A 70 4.75 -4.07 -5.98
C SER A 70 4.16 -4.46 -7.34
N ASP A 71 4.91 -4.22 -8.40
CA ASP A 71 4.55 -4.69 -9.74
C ASP A 71 5.80 -5.30 -10.41
N GLN A 72 5.71 -5.60 -11.69
CA GLN A 72 6.80 -6.25 -12.44
C GLN A 72 7.71 -5.27 -13.15
N GLY A 73 7.50 -3.97 -12.94
CA GLY A 73 8.34 -2.94 -13.52
C GLY A 73 9.71 -2.89 -12.87
N ASN A 74 10.65 -2.27 -13.56
CA ASN A 74 12.02 -2.09 -13.05
C ASN A 74 12.38 -0.61 -12.89
N VAL A 75 11.40 0.28 -13.02
CA VAL A 75 11.59 1.71 -12.77
C VAL A 75 11.29 1.97 -11.30
N ALA A 76 12.29 2.41 -10.56
CA ALA A 76 12.14 2.67 -9.14
C ALA A 76 11.10 3.76 -8.87
N VAL A 77 10.27 3.56 -7.86
CA VAL A 77 9.35 4.58 -7.38
C VAL A 77 10.15 5.63 -6.63
N ALA A 78 9.88 6.90 -6.90
CA ALA A 78 10.53 7.98 -6.18
C ALA A 78 10.02 8.01 -4.73
N PRO A 79 10.90 7.99 -3.74
CA PRO A 79 10.48 8.01 -2.33
C PRO A 79 9.99 9.38 -1.86
N ASN A 80 10.13 10.40 -2.67
CA ASN A 80 9.75 11.76 -2.32
C ASN A 80 8.27 11.99 -2.66
N PRO A 81 7.41 12.31 -1.68
CA PRO A 81 5.97 12.50 -1.93
C PRO A 81 5.63 13.85 -2.56
N THR A 82 6.37 14.28 -3.57
CA THR A 82 6.12 15.55 -4.25
C THR A 82 4.89 15.44 -5.15
N PRO A 83 3.86 16.28 -4.98
CA PRO A 83 2.67 16.23 -5.82
C PRO A 83 2.98 16.44 -7.30
N GLY A 84 2.31 15.69 -8.15
CA GLY A 84 2.43 15.82 -9.59
C GLY A 84 3.57 15.05 -10.23
N ALA A 85 4.50 14.52 -9.45
CA ALA A 85 5.62 13.72 -9.96
C ALA A 85 5.27 12.23 -9.83
N HIS A 86 5.20 11.51 -10.95
CA HIS A 86 4.99 10.04 -10.96
C HIS A 86 3.80 9.57 -10.12
N GLY A 87 2.69 10.32 -10.14
CA GLY A 87 1.55 9.97 -9.31
C GLY A 87 1.78 10.19 -7.82
N GLY A 88 2.65 11.12 -7.47
CA GLY A 88 3.09 11.38 -6.11
C GLY A 88 2.00 11.69 -5.10
N TRP A 89 0.77 11.93 -5.54
CA TRP A 89 -0.36 12.14 -4.62
C TRP A 89 -0.60 10.91 -3.73
N GLY A 90 -0.48 9.70 -4.27
CA GLY A 90 -0.60 8.48 -3.49
C GLY A 90 0.47 8.38 -2.40
N LEU A 91 1.71 8.67 -2.75
CA LEU A 91 2.82 8.65 -1.78
C LEU A 91 2.66 9.75 -0.73
N ARG A 92 2.11 10.89 -1.10
CA ARG A 92 1.84 11.97 -0.16
C ARG A 92 0.84 11.54 0.90
N ILE A 93 -0.22 10.82 0.51
CA ILE A 93 -1.20 10.30 1.44
C ILE A 93 -0.55 9.26 2.37
N VAL A 94 0.30 8.39 1.81
CA VAL A 94 1.03 7.41 2.61
C VAL A 94 1.88 8.11 3.67
N ASP A 95 2.60 9.15 3.28
CA ASP A 95 3.44 9.93 4.19
C ASP A 95 2.61 10.57 5.32
N GLN A 96 1.40 11.01 5.02
CA GLN A 96 0.54 11.67 6.00
C GLN A 96 -0.13 10.71 6.97
N LEU A 97 -0.50 9.52 6.51
CA LEU A 97 -1.35 8.61 7.29
C LEU A 97 -0.61 7.42 7.88
N ALA A 98 0.47 6.97 7.26
CA ALA A 98 1.20 5.81 7.75
C ALA A 98 2.11 6.20 8.92
N ASP A 99 2.25 5.28 9.87
CA ASP A 99 3.21 5.46 10.97
C ASP A 99 4.64 5.32 10.48
N ASP A 100 4.82 4.46 9.46
CA ASP A 100 6.11 4.27 8.81
C ASP A 100 5.84 3.82 7.38
N TRP A 101 6.76 4.13 6.46
CA TRP A 101 6.62 3.70 5.08
C TRP A 101 7.96 3.82 4.36
N GLY A 102 8.05 3.19 3.20
CA GLY A 102 9.27 3.30 2.41
C GLY A 102 9.13 2.67 1.03
N VAL A 103 10.18 2.85 0.25
CA VAL A 103 10.33 2.24 -1.06
C VAL A 103 11.63 1.44 -1.01
N LEU A 104 11.57 0.17 -1.42
CA LEU A 104 12.78 -0.63 -1.48
C LEU A 104 13.64 -0.17 -2.66
N ASP A 105 14.91 0.10 -2.39
CA ASP A 105 15.84 0.67 -3.37
C ASP A 105 15.88 -0.13 -4.67
N GLY A 106 15.79 0.59 -5.80
CA GLY A 106 15.86 -0.01 -7.11
C GLY A 106 14.69 -0.89 -7.48
N SER A 107 13.58 -0.78 -6.76
CA SER A 107 12.41 -1.61 -7.00
C SER A 107 11.13 -0.78 -7.07
N THR A 108 10.04 -1.47 -7.44
CA THR A 108 8.69 -0.87 -7.44
C THR A 108 7.94 -1.18 -6.16
N ARG A 109 8.61 -1.73 -5.15
CA ARG A 109 7.96 -2.14 -3.90
C ARG A 109 7.81 -0.95 -2.97
N VAL A 110 6.55 -0.63 -2.65
CA VAL A 110 6.22 0.41 -1.67
C VAL A 110 5.51 -0.28 -0.52
N TRP A 111 5.91 0.03 0.70
CA TRP A 111 5.30 -0.54 1.89
C TRP A 111 4.89 0.54 2.86
N PHE A 112 3.91 0.23 3.69
CA PHE A 112 3.55 1.09 4.83
C PHE A 112 3.23 0.23 6.04
N ARG A 113 3.32 0.83 7.22
CA ARG A 113 2.98 0.19 8.48
C ARG A 113 2.04 1.11 9.26
N LEU A 114 1.02 0.50 9.83
CA LEU A 114 0.14 1.14 10.80
C LEU A 114 0.25 0.38 12.11
N THR A 115 0.58 1.10 13.17
CA THR A 115 0.72 0.56 14.50
C THR A 115 -0.60 0.72 15.25
N ARG A 116 -1.00 -0.33 15.96
CA ARG A 116 -2.23 -0.32 16.73
C ARG A 116 -2.22 0.82 17.74
N SER A 117 -3.31 1.60 17.76
CA SER A 117 -3.48 2.65 18.75
C SER A 117 -3.58 2.04 20.14
N ARG A 118 -2.98 2.69 21.13
CA ARG A 118 -3.00 2.24 22.52
C ARG A 118 -4.10 2.90 23.35
N ASP A 119 -4.86 3.76 22.74
CA ASP A 119 -5.96 4.47 23.43
C ASP A 119 -7.21 3.64 23.53
#